data_4739d6ed4cf52efc987eed9638878376
#
_entry.id   4739d6ed4cf52efc987eed9638878376
#
_cell.length_a   1.000
_cell.length_b   1.000
_cell.length_c   1.000
_cell.angle_alpha   90.00
_cell.angle_beta   90.00
_cell.angle_gamma   90.00
#
_symmetry.space_group_name_H-M   'P 1'
#
loop_
_entity.id
_entity.type
_entity.pdbx_description
1 polymer ?
#
loop_
_entity_poly.entity_id
_entity_poly.type
_entity_poly.pdbx_seq_one_letter_code
_entity_poly.pdbx_strand_id
1 'polypeptide(L)'
;MKPVALVSGAGAPSGIGFAIAKALKANGFDLVITSTTDRIKVRAEELGVRGEVADLTKANEVEALLRSIETLDVVVNNAGMTSQISPLAEDDSQSLSDVSIEAWRRGLERNLDTAFNLTRYSLPLIRKSDAGRIVMISSVTGPLQAMRNQPVYATAKAALIGMVRSLALDEAKYGITVNAILPGWISTDTQPEHERLQGMKTPLGRSGKP
;
A
#
# COMPACT_ATOMS: atom_id res chain seq x y z
N MET A 1 25.20 0.83 -9.30
CA MET A 1 23.88 1.00 -9.95
C MET A 1 22.98 1.81 -9.03
N LYS A 2 21.96 2.49 -9.55
CA LYS A 2 20.95 3.13 -8.70
C LYS A 2 20.07 2.05 -8.05
N PRO A 3 19.65 2.22 -6.79
CA PRO A 3 18.72 1.27 -6.19
C PRO A 3 17.35 1.35 -6.87
N VAL A 4 16.69 0.21 -7.00
CA VAL A 4 15.40 0.07 -7.65
C VAL A 4 14.28 -0.09 -6.61
N ALA A 5 13.22 0.70 -6.73
CA ALA A 5 12.06 0.59 -5.84
C ALA A 5 10.76 0.36 -6.63
N LEU A 6 9.91 -0.52 -6.09
CA LEU A 6 8.55 -0.76 -6.56
C LEU A 6 7.55 -0.17 -5.55
N VAL A 7 6.70 0.75 -6.02
CA VAL A 7 5.67 1.38 -5.19
C VAL A 7 4.28 1.03 -5.71
N SER A 8 3.49 0.37 -4.91
CA SER A 8 2.11 0.02 -5.25
C SER A 8 1.10 1.11 -4.84
N GLY A 9 -0.04 1.20 -5.56
CA GLY A 9 -1.10 2.15 -5.25
C GLY A 9 -0.71 3.61 -5.51
N ALA A 10 0.12 3.87 -6.53
CA ALA A 10 0.62 5.21 -6.86
C ALA A 10 -0.21 5.96 -7.93
N GLY A 11 -1.44 5.53 -8.23
CA GLY A 11 -2.25 6.10 -9.32
C GLY A 11 -2.90 7.44 -9.03
N ALA A 12 -3.10 7.82 -7.76
CA ALA A 12 -3.73 9.08 -7.37
C ALA A 12 -2.67 10.19 -7.22
N PRO A 13 -2.87 11.40 -7.82
CA PRO A 13 -1.87 12.47 -7.82
C PRO A 13 -1.54 13.02 -6.44
N SER A 14 -2.50 13.04 -5.52
CA SER A 14 -2.37 13.44 -4.11
C SER A 14 -2.35 12.25 -3.15
N GLY A 15 -2.18 11.02 -3.67
CA GLY A 15 -2.14 9.82 -2.83
C GLY A 15 -0.79 9.61 -2.15
N ILE A 16 -0.81 8.90 -1.02
CA ILE A 16 0.40 8.52 -0.26
C ILE A 16 1.41 7.78 -1.17
N GLY A 17 0.95 6.83 -2.00
CA GLY A 17 1.84 6.06 -2.88
C GLY A 17 2.58 6.93 -3.89
N PHE A 18 1.91 7.94 -4.47
CA PHE A 18 2.56 8.85 -5.40
C PHE A 18 3.52 9.83 -4.69
N ALA A 19 3.18 10.27 -3.47
CA ALA A 19 4.10 11.07 -2.65
C ALA A 19 5.36 10.30 -2.28
N ILE A 20 5.24 9.01 -1.92
CA ILE A 20 6.37 8.11 -1.68
C ILE A 20 7.23 7.97 -2.96
N ALA A 21 6.59 7.76 -4.12
CA ALA A 21 7.30 7.66 -5.39
C ALA A 21 8.10 8.93 -5.70
N LYS A 22 7.50 10.12 -5.51
CA LYS A 22 8.19 11.41 -5.64
C LYS A 22 9.41 11.51 -4.73
N ALA A 23 9.25 11.15 -3.47
CA ALA A 23 10.33 11.20 -2.49
C ALA A 23 11.48 10.23 -2.84
N LEU A 24 11.17 8.99 -3.23
CA LEU A 24 12.18 8.02 -3.65
C LEU A 24 12.91 8.48 -4.92
N LYS A 25 12.20 9.02 -5.91
CA LYS A 25 12.80 9.59 -7.13
C LYS A 25 13.78 10.71 -6.81
N ALA A 26 13.36 11.65 -5.94
CA ALA A 26 14.22 12.76 -5.50
C ALA A 26 15.48 12.29 -4.75
N ASN A 27 15.41 11.11 -4.11
CA ASN A 27 16.53 10.47 -3.44
C ASN A 27 17.33 9.51 -4.33
N GLY A 28 17.16 9.57 -5.66
CA GLY A 28 18.02 8.90 -6.63
C GLY A 28 17.65 7.45 -6.95
N PHE A 29 16.48 6.96 -6.53
CA PHE A 29 16.00 5.63 -6.89
C PHE A 29 15.53 5.58 -8.35
N ASP A 30 15.75 4.47 -9.00
CA ASP A 30 15.01 4.06 -10.18
C ASP A 30 13.69 3.42 -9.71
N LEU A 31 12.57 3.76 -10.39
CA LEU A 31 11.25 3.42 -9.88
C LEU A 31 10.42 2.62 -10.88
N VAL A 32 9.70 1.65 -10.35
CA VAL A 32 8.50 1.09 -10.94
C VAL A 32 7.32 1.45 -10.05
N ILE A 33 6.28 2.07 -10.62
CA ILE A 33 5.06 2.40 -9.90
C ILE A 33 3.89 1.63 -10.49
N THR A 34 2.94 1.19 -9.66
CA THR A 34 1.79 0.42 -10.13
C THR A 34 0.47 0.88 -9.54
N SER A 35 -0.59 0.73 -10.30
CA SER A 35 -1.98 0.83 -9.86
C SER A 35 -2.87 -0.01 -10.77
N THR A 36 -4.16 -0.10 -10.45
CA THR A 36 -5.14 -0.93 -11.17
C THR A 36 -5.66 -0.33 -12.48
N THR A 37 -5.26 0.89 -12.85
CA THR A 37 -5.75 1.59 -14.05
C THR A 37 -4.66 2.36 -14.78
N ASP A 38 -4.93 2.74 -16.04
CA ASP A 38 -4.02 3.50 -16.90
C ASP A 38 -3.60 4.88 -16.35
N ARG A 39 -4.26 5.40 -15.30
CA ARG A 39 -3.81 6.61 -14.60
C ARG A 39 -2.35 6.50 -14.13
N ILE A 40 -1.86 5.29 -13.90
CA ILE A 40 -0.48 5.08 -13.49
C ILE A 40 0.51 5.51 -14.59
N LYS A 41 0.16 5.39 -15.85
CA LYS A 41 1.00 5.82 -16.97
C LYS A 41 1.22 7.33 -16.95
N VAL A 42 0.17 8.10 -16.63
CA VAL A 42 0.29 9.57 -16.47
C VAL A 42 1.20 9.91 -15.28
N ARG A 43 1.05 9.20 -14.16
CA ARG A 43 1.93 9.39 -12.98
C ARG A 43 3.38 9.03 -13.29
N ALA A 44 3.57 7.98 -14.06
CA ALA A 44 4.90 7.54 -14.50
C ALA A 44 5.57 8.57 -15.43
N GLU A 45 4.83 9.14 -16.37
CA GLU A 45 5.30 10.20 -17.25
C GLU A 45 5.68 11.46 -16.47
N GLU A 46 4.87 11.90 -15.51
CA GLU A 46 5.16 13.05 -14.63
C GLU A 46 6.49 12.89 -13.86
N LEU A 47 6.84 11.67 -13.48
CA LEU A 47 8.07 11.38 -12.75
C LEU A 47 9.25 10.96 -13.64
N GLY A 48 9.01 10.70 -14.92
CA GLY A 48 10.02 10.08 -15.80
C GLY A 48 10.46 8.70 -15.26
N VAL A 49 9.48 7.85 -14.92
CA VAL A 49 9.69 6.50 -14.37
C VAL A 49 8.80 5.48 -15.09
N ARG A 50 8.97 4.21 -14.76
CA ARG A 50 8.15 3.14 -15.32
C ARG A 50 6.83 3.00 -14.56
N GLY A 51 5.70 2.92 -15.29
CA GLY A 51 4.36 2.73 -14.74
C GLY A 51 3.68 1.49 -15.32
N GLU A 52 3.23 0.60 -14.46
CA GLU A 52 2.59 -0.67 -14.84
C GLU A 52 1.17 -0.77 -14.25
N VAL A 53 0.22 -1.19 -15.09
CA VAL A 53 -1.13 -1.52 -14.62
C VAL A 53 -1.11 -2.95 -14.10
N ALA A 54 -1.53 -3.14 -12.85
CA ALA A 54 -1.67 -4.48 -12.27
C ALA A 54 -2.70 -4.48 -11.13
N ASP A 55 -3.54 -5.48 -11.12
CA ASP A 55 -4.41 -5.82 -10.00
C ASP A 55 -3.67 -6.78 -9.06
N LEU A 56 -3.20 -6.26 -7.94
CA LEU A 56 -2.39 -7.03 -6.99
C LEU A 56 -3.19 -8.06 -6.18
N THR A 57 -4.52 -8.11 -6.32
CA THR A 57 -5.33 -9.22 -5.81
C THR A 57 -5.12 -10.48 -6.64
N LYS A 58 -4.62 -10.34 -7.87
CA LYS A 58 -4.41 -11.42 -8.83
C LYS A 58 -2.94 -11.82 -8.93
N ALA A 59 -2.62 -13.00 -8.48
CA ALA A 59 -1.26 -13.53 -8.45
C ALA A 59 -0.56 -13.49 -9.83
N ASN A 60 -1.28 -13.85 -10.90
CA ASN A 60 -0.74 -13.84 -12.26
C ASN A 60 -0.37 -12.44 -12.76
N GLU A 61 -1.11 -11.40 -12.36
CA GLU A 61 -0.78 -10.02 -12.72
C GLU A 61 0.44 -9.52 -11.93
N VAL A 62 0.57 -9.92 -10.64
CA VAL A 62 1.78 -9.64 -9.84
C VAL A 62 3.01 -10.31 -10.44
N GLU A 63 2.91 -11.57 -10.83
CA GLU A 63 4.01 -12.27 -11.50
C GLU A 63 4.41 -11.59 -12.82
N ALA A 64 3.43 -11.18 -13.63
CA ALA A 64 3.68 -10.45 -14.88
C ALA A 64 4.40 -9.12 -14.64
N LEU A 65 3.97 -8.35 -13.64
CA LEU A 65 4.62 -7.12 -13.20
C LEU A 65 6.10 -7.35 -12.85
N LEU A 66 6.38 -8.37 -12.05
CA LEU A 66 7.71 -8.62 -11.52
C LEU A 66 8.67 -9.26 -12.54
N ARG A 67 8.17 -10.02 -13.53
CA ARG A 67 9.02 -10.56 -14.62
C ARG A 67 9.79 -9.49 -15.38
N SER A 68 9.30 -8.29 -15.38
CA SER A 68 9.88 -7.15 -16.09
C SER A 68 10.87 -6.35 -15.24
N ILE A 69 11.14 -6.78 -14.00
CA ILE A 69 12.06 -6.15 -13.04
C ILE A 69 13.24 -7.09 -12.83
N GLU A 70 14.43 -6.64 -13.19
CA GLU A 70 15.65 -7.45 -13.09
C GLU A 70 16.25 -7.41 -11.68
N THR A 71 16.25 -6.23 -11.07
CA THR A 71 16.77 -5.97 -9.71
C THR A 71 15.73 -5.22 -8.91
N LEU A 72 15.66 -5.48 -7.61
CA LEU A 72 14.68 -4.84 -6.72
C LEU A 72 15.26 -4.71 -5.31
N ASP A 73 15.39 -3.48 -4.84
CA ASP A 73 15.95 -3.17 -3.53
C ASP A 73 14.86 -2.78 -2.54
N VAL A 74 13.77 -2.13 -2.99
CA VAL A 74 12.71 -1.65 -2.12
C VAL A 74 11.35 -2.03 -2.67
N VAL A 75 10.50 -2.60 -1.80
CA VAL A 75 9.07 -2.83 -2.06
C VAL A 75 8.24 -2.00 -1.10
N VAL A 76 7.39 -1.14 -1.62
CA VAL A 76 6.43 -0.36 -0.85
C VAL A 76 5.01 -0.87 -1.11
N ASN A 77 4.46 -1.58 -0.13
CA ASN A 77 3.09 -2.07 -0.13
C ASN A 77 2.17 -0.95 0.36
N ASN A 78 1.66 -0.15 -0.59
CA ASN A 78 0.75 0.95 -0.29
C ASN A 78 -0.65 0.75 -0.90
N ALA A 79 -0.82 -0.14 -1.88
CA ALA A 79 -2.13 -0.48 -2.42
C ALA A 79 -3.09 -0.94 -1.32
N GLY A 80 -4.33 -0.46 -1.35
CA GLY A 80 -5.37 -0.76 -0.36
C GLY A 80 -6.46 0.30 -0.33
N MET A 81 -7.38 0.22 0.63
CA MET A 81 -8.58 1.04 0.80
C MET A 81 -9.54 0.97 -0.39
N THR A 82 -9.31 1.78 -1.41
CA THR A 82 -10.15 1.85 -2.61
C THR A 82 -9.31 1.81 -3.86
N SER A 83 -9.88 1.28 -4.93
CA SER A 83 -9.36 1.45 -6.27
C SER A 83 -10.50 1.87 -7.21
N GLN A 84 -10.17 2.34 -8.42
CA GLN A 84 -11.21 2.67 -9.40
C GLN A 84 -11.99 1.44 -9.88
N ILE A 85 -11.34 0.28 -9.92
CA ILE A 85 -11.98 -0.98 -10.31
C ILE A 85 -12.70 -1.68 -9.15
N SER A 86 -12.41 -1.28 -7.91
CA SER A 86 -13.07 -1.76 -6.70
C SER A 86 -13.29 -0.58 -5.74
N PRO A 87 -14.27 0.30 -6.02
CA PRO A 87 -14.61 1.39 -5.11
C PRO A 87 -15.19 0.85 -3.80
N LEU A 88 -15.27 1.69 -2.77
CA LEU A 88 -15.98 1.34 -1.55
C LEU A 88 -17.46 1.11 -1.86
N ALA A 89 -17.98 -0.03 -1.43
CA ALA A 89 -19.40 -0.33 -1.46
C ALA A 89 -20.06 0.15 -0.16
N GLU A 90 -21.39 0.31 -0.14
CA GLU A 90 -22.14 0.75 1.04
C GLU A 90 -21.98 -0.23 2.22
N ASP A 91 -21.79 -1.52 1.92
CA ASP A 91 -21.60 -2.58 2.91
C ASP A 91 -20.15 -2.72 3.42
N ASP A 92 -19.20 -1.94 2.90
CA ASP A 92 -17.80 -1.94 3.37
C ASP A 92 -17.62 -1.23 4.73
N SER A 93 -18.62 -0.43 5.18
CA SER A 93 -18.60 0.35 6.42
C SER A 93 -19.80 0.03 7.32
N GLN A 94 -19.84 -1.19 7.84
CA GLN A 94 -20.92 -1.70 8.69
C GLN A 94 -20.38 -2.30 9.98
N SER A 95 -21.28 -2.50 10.97
CA SER A 95 -20.92 -3.24 12.19
C SER A 95 -20.61 -4.70 11.86
N LEU A 96 -19.86 -5.38 12.71
CA LEU A 96 -19.48 -6.78 12.45
C LEU A 96 -20.71 -7.70 12.32
N SER A 97 -21.82 -7.37 12.99
CA SER A 97 -23.07 -8.14 12.89
C SER A 97 -23.72 -8.06 11.50
N ASP A 98 -23.45 -6.97 10.76
CA ASP A 98 -24.14 -6.64 9.51
C ASP A 98 -23.24 -6.82 8.29
N VAL A 99 -21.93 -6.95 8.50
CA VAL A 99 -20.96 -7.21 7.43
C VAL A 99 -21.25 -8.57 6.77
N SER A 100 -21.47 -8.58 5.46
CA SER A 100 -21.60 -9.81 4.69
C SER A 100 -20.27 -10.56 4.56
N ILE A 101 -20.32 -11.86 4.32
CA ILE A 101 -19.11 -12.67 4.05
C ILE A 101 -18.38 -12.15 2.81
N GLU A 102 -19.11 -11.69 1.82
CA GLU A 102 -18.58 -11.13 0.57
C GLU A 102 -17.85 -9.80 0.84
N ALA A 103 -18.44 -8.89 1.63
CA ALA A 103 -17.80 -7.63 2.03
C ALA A 103 -16.54 -7.89 2.88
N TRP A 104 -16.60 -8.86 3.79
CA TRP A 104 -15.44 -9.29 4.58
C TRP A 104 -14.29 -9.76 3.67
N ARG A 105 -14.56 -10.68 2.75
CA ARG A 105 -13.55 -11.22 1.82
C ARG A 105 -12.98 -10.14 0.91
N ARG A 106 -13.84 -9.35 0.29
CA ARG A 106 -13.47 -8.23 -0.57
C ARG A 106 -12.58 -7.21 0.15
N GLY A 107 -12.90 -6.90 1.41
CA GLY A 107 -12.12 -5.97 2.22
C GLY A 107 -10.74 -6.51 2.61
N LEU A 108 -10.62 -7.80 2.96
CA LEU A 108 -9.34 -8.45 3.21
C LEU A 108 -8.50 -8.54 1.94
N GLU A 109 -9.09 -9.00 0.84
CA GLU A 109 -8.43 -9.08 -0.46
C GLU A 109 -7.80 -7.74 -0.86
N ARG A 110 -8.56 -6.66 -0.75
CA ARG A 110 -8.12 -5.31 -1.10
C ARG A 110 -7.01 -4.77 -0.19
N ASN A 111 -7.10 -5.00 1.12
CA ASN A 111 -6.25 -4.34 2.12
C ASN A 111 -5.12 -5.22 2.68
N LEU A 112 -5.17 -6.54 2.48
CA LEU A 112 -4.20 -7.49 2.99
C LEU A 112 -3.58 -8.34 1.87
N ASP A 113 -4.41 -8.98 1.02
CA ASP A 113 -3.89 -9.93 0.04
C ASP A 113 -3.08 -9.24 -1.05
N THR A 114 -3.38 -7.99 -1.39
CA THR A 114 -2.54 -7.17 -2.29
C THR A 114 -1.10 -7.06 -1.77
N ALA A 115 -0.92 -6.81 -0.47
CA ALA A 115 0.40 -6.70 0.15
C ALA A 115 1.07 -8.09 0.29
N PHE A 116 0.29 -9.11 0.62
CA PHE A 116 0.77 -10.49 0.67
C PHE A 116 1.29 -10.95 -0.71
N ASN A 117 0.50 -10.79 -1.76
CA ASN A 117 0.88 -11.20 -3.10
C ASN A 117 2.13 -10.45 -3.57
N LEU A 118 2.12 -9.12 -3.50
CA LEU A 118 3.27 -8.33 -3.96
C LEU A 118 4.54 -8.70 -3.18
N THR A 119 4.46 -8.82 -1.87
CA THR A 119 5.62 -9.21 -1.05
C THR A 119 6.11 -10.61 -1.40
N ARG A 120 5.21 -11.60 -1.37
CA ARG A 120 5.56 -13.00 -1.65
C ARG A 120 6.32 -13.17 -2.96
N TYR A 121 5.78 -12.59 -4.04
CA TYR A 121 6.37 -12.73 -5.36
C TYR A 121 7.63 -11.85 -5.56
N SER A 122 7.81 -10.80 -4.75
CA SER A 122 9.02 -9.96 -4.77
C SER A 122 10.20 -10.57 -4.01
N LEU A 123 9.98 -11.49 -3.05
CA LEU A 123 11.05 -12.06 -2.22
C LEU A 123 12.23 -12.64 -3.03
N PRO A 124 12.02 -13.40 -4.14
CA PRO A 124 13.15 -13.93 -4.91
C PRO A 124 14.05 -12.84 -5.53
N LEU A 125 13.50 -11.67 -5.82
CA LEU A 125 14.25 -10.54 -6.36
C LEU A 125 14.96 -9.77 -5.24
N ILE A 126 14.21 -9.38 -4.19
CA ILE A 126 14.74 -8.53 -3.13
C ILE A 126 15.81 -9.24 -2.28
N ARG A 127 15.78 -10.58 -2.19
CA ARG A 127 16.82 -11.39 -1.56
C ARG A 127 18.18 -11.35 -2.28
N LYS A 128 18.23 -10.85 -3.51
CA LYS A 128 19.47 -10.64 -4.27
C LYS A 128 20.08 -9.28 -4.01
N SER A 129 19.37 -8.39 -3.33
CA SER A 129 19.83 -7.05 -2.99
C SER A 129 20.66 -7.06 -1.72
N ASP A 130 21.78 -6.34 -1.71
CA ASP A 130 22.59 -6.10 -0.51
C ASP A 130 21.93 -5.12 0.48
N ALA A 131 20.84 -4.47 0.08
CA ALA A 131 20.14 -3.44 0.84
C ALA A 131 18.61 -3.59 0.78
N GLY A 132 18.09 -4.82 0.81
CA GLY A 132 16.67 -5.11 0.66
C GLY A 132 15.78 -4.46 1.74
N ARG A 133 14.70 -3.80 1.33
CA ARG A 133 13.74 -3.12 2.23
C ARG A 133 12.30 -3.40 1.82
N ILE A 134 11.48 -3.80 2.78
CA ILE A 134 10.04 -3.97 2.59
C ILE A 134 9.32 -2.99 3.52
N VAL A 135 8.43 -2.18 2.97
CA VAL A 135 7.63 -1.21 3.72
C VAL A 135 6.15 -1.49 3.51
N MET A 136 5.40 -1.63 4.61
CA MET A 136 3.95 -1.80 4.61
C MET A 136 3.27 -0.51 5.04
N ILE A 137 2.40 0.04 4.20
CA ILE A 137 1.53 1.16 4.61
C ILE A 137 0.28 0.57 5.27
N SER A 138 0.35 0.50 6.60
CA SER A 138 -0.75 0.08 7.44
C SER A 138 -1.67 1.27 7.76
N SER A 139 -2.10 1.42 9.00
CA SER A 139 -2.90 2.52 9.52
C SER A 139 -2.76 2.56 11.04
N VAL A 140 -3.05 3.70 11.66
CA VAL A 140 -3.31 3.75 13.11
C VAL A 140 -4.58 2.97 13.47
N THR A 141 -5.57 2.92 12.57
CA THR A 141 -6.79 2.12 12.72
C THR A 141 -6.48 0.62 12.57
N GLY A 142 -6.81 -0.13 13.58
CA GLY A 142 -6.52 -1.55 13.76
C GLY A 142 -5.38 -1.78 14.74
N PRO A 143 -4.13 -1.42 14.43
CA PRO A 143 -3.00 -1.65 15.34
C PRO A 143 -3.01 -0.83 16.65
N LEU A 144 -3.46 0.43 16.60
CA LEU A 144 -3.35 1.36 17.73
C LEU A 144 -4.69 1.89 18.23
N GLN A 145 -5.68 2.00 17.35
CA GLN A 145 -7.02 2.50 17.66
C GLN A 145 -8.05 1.79 16.79
N ALA A 146 -9.33 2.01 17.09
CA ALA A 146 -10.46 1.49 16.31
C ALA A 146 -11.38 2.61 15.85
N MET A 147 -12.12 2.35 14.78
CA MET A 147 -13.21 3.17 14.30
C MET A 147 -14.49 2.33 14.26
N ARG A 148 -15.63 2.98 14.58
CA ARG A 148 -16.93 2.33 14.44
C ARG A 148 -17.17 1.92 12.98
N ASN A 149 -17.81 0.80 12.78
CA ASN A 149 -18.21 0.28 11.47
C ASN A 149 -17.03 0.05 10.49
N GLN A 150 -15.84 -0.25 11.03
CA GLN A 150 -14.64 -0.54 10.23
C GLN A 150 -13.95 -1.86 10.66
N PRO A 151 -14.69 -2.94 10.98
CA PRO A 151 -14.08 -4.17 11.49
C PRO A 151 -13.16 -4.83 10.46
N VAL A 152 -13.55 -4.85 9.19
CA VAL A 152 -12.77 -5.47 8.10
C VAL A 152 -11.46 -4.72 7.87
N TYR A 153 -11.54 -3.40 7.71
CA TYR A 153 -10.38 -2.55 7.52
C TYR A 153 -9.40 -2.62 8.70
N ALA A 154 -9.91 -2.49 9.93
CA ALA A 154 -9.11 -2.59 11.15
C ALA A 154 -8.40 -3.94 11.25
N THR A 155 -9.10 -5.04 10.96
CA THR A 155 -8.51 -6.39 10.95
C THR A 155 -7.41 -6.51 9.92
N ALA A 156 -7.64 -6.08 8.68
CA ALA A 156 -6.64 -6.15 7.61
C ALA A 156 -5.39 -5.33 7.95
N LYS A 157 -5.56 -4.11 8.46
CA LYS A 157 -4.43 -3.22 8.81
C LYS A 157 -3.66 -3.72 10.04
N ALA A 158 -4.33 -4.33 11.02
CA ALA A 158 -3.68 -5.01 12.13
C ALA A 158 -2.90 -6.26 11.67
N ALA A 159 -3.46 -7.04 10.74
CA ALA A 159 -2.80 -8.21 10.16
C ALA A 159 -1.48 -7.88 9.45
N LEU A 160 -1.38 -6.72 8.79
CA LEU A 160 -0.12 -6.24 8.20
C LEU A 160 0.99 -6.12 9.23
N ILE A 161 0.70 -5.72 10.47
CA ILE A 161 1.69 -5.63 11.53
C ILE A 161 2.20 -7.02 11.96
N GLY A 162 1.30 -8.01 12.02
CA GLY A 162 1.69 -9.41 12.21
C GLY A 162 2.63 -9.91 11.12
N MET A 163 2.28 -9.62 9.85
CA MET A 163 3.10 -9.99 8.70
C MET A 163 4.47 -9.30 8.71
N VAL A 164 4.54 -8.01 9.06
CA VAL A 164 5.82 -7.27 9.22
C VAL A 164 6.72 -7.95 10.24
N ARG A 165 6.19 -8.30 11.42
CA ARG A 165 6.98 -8.94 12.49
C ARG A 165 7.52 -10.30 12.07
N SER A 166 6.70 -11.12 11.43
CA SER A 166 7.13 -12.44 10.95
C SER A 166 8.19 -12.31 9.85
N LEU A 167 7.91 -11.52 8.82
CA LEU A 167 8.85 -11.31 7.72
C LEU A 167 10.18 -10.70 8.17
N ALA A 168 10.18 -9.79 9.15
CA ALA A 168 11.41 -9.21 9.67
C ALA A 168 12.35 -10.27 10.25
N LEU A 169 11.79 -11.31 10.91
CA LEU A 169 12.57 -12.43 11.42
C LEU A 169 13.00 -13.40 10.31
N ASP A 170 12.09 -13.77 9.42
CA ASP A 170 12.34 -14.75 8.36
C ASP A 170 13.37 -14.25 7.35
N GLU A 171 13.35 -12.96 7.02
CA GLU A 171 14.18 -12.34 5.99
C GLU A 171 15.47 -11.69 6.53
N ALA A 172 15.66 -11.64 7.86
CA ALA A 172 16.87 -11.10 8.50
C ALA A 172 18.15 -11.73 8.00
N LYS A 173 18.14 -13.03 7.71
CA LYS A 173 19.29 -13.78 7.17
C LYS A 173 19.76 -13.32 5.80
N TYR A 174 18.91 -12.58 5.07
CA TYR A 174 19.24 -11.95 3.78
C TYR A 174 19.57 -10.46 3.92
N GLY A 175 19.65 -9.92 5.15
CA GLY A 175 19.90 -8.50 5.38
C GLY A 175 18.68 -7.59 5.06
N ILE A 176 17.51 -8.17 4.83
CA ILE A 176 16.28 -7.44 4.52
C ILE A 176 15.66 -6.90 5.80
N THR A 177 15.32 -5.61 5.82
CA THR A 177 14.48 -5.04 6.88
C THR A 177 13.05 -4.88 6.42
N VAL A 178 12.11 -5.17 7.33
CA VAL A 178 10.68 -5.07 7.07
C VAL A 178 10.06 -4.14 8.11
N ASN A 179 9.40 -3.08 7.66
CA ASN A 179 8.86 -2.05 8.52
C ASN A 179 7.42 -1.68 8.11
N ALA A 180 6.67 -1.10 9.05
CA ALA A 180 5.35 -0.55 8.79
C ALA A 180 5.32 0.96 9.08
N ILE A 181 4.56 1.69 8.26
CA ILE A 181 4.15 3.06 8.51
C ILE A 181 2.66 3.03 8.82
N LEU A 182 2.25 3.72 9.88
CA LEU A 182 0.87 3.77 10.35
C LEU A 182 0.33 5.21 10.21
N PRO A 183 -0.15 5.61 9.03
CA PRO A 183 -0.73 6.94 8.86
C PRO A 183 -2.01 7.10 9.69
N GLY A 184 -2.22 8.33 10.20
CA GLY A 184 -3.50 8.79 10.72
C GLY A 184 -4.34 9.39 9.59
N TRP A 185 -5.02 10.52 9.87
CA TRP A 185 -5.77 11.26 8.86
C TRP A 185 -4.82 11.99 7.91
N ILE A 186 -4.83 11.59 6.64
CA ILE A 186 -3.99 12.18 5.58
C ILE A 186 -4.89 12.81 4.52
N SER A 187 -4.64 14.07 4.22
CA SER A 187 -5.40 14.83 3.22
C SER A 187 -5.01 14.39 1.81
N THR A 188 -5.92 13.64 1.17
CA THR A 188 -5.82 13.22 -0.22
C THR A 188 -7.06 13.72 -0.99
N ASP A 189 -7.01 13.76 -2.31
CA ASP A 189 -8.17 14.19 -3.13
C ASP A 189 -9.41 13.30 -2.95
N THR A 190 -9.20 12.09 -2.45
CA THR A 190 -10.28 11.12 -2.19
C THR A 190 -10.74 11.10 -0.75
N GLN A 191 -10.19 11.95 0.13
CA GLN A 191 -10.57 12.01 1.54
C GLN A 191 -12.01 12.53 1.67
N PRO A 192 -12.95 11.73 2.22
CA PRO A 192 -14.33 12.20 2.44
C PRO A 192 -14.38 13.33 3.47
N GLU A 193 -15.43 14.15 3.40
CA GLU A 193 -15.60 15.30 4.29
C GLU A 193 -15.63 14.91 5.78
N HIS A 194 -16.26 13.79 6.12
CA HIS A 194 -16.29 13.32 7.51
C HIS A 194 -14.89 12.98 8.05
N GLU A 195 -14.00 12.45 7.21
CA GLU A 195 -12.60 12.18 7.60
C GLU A 195 -11.80 13.49 7.72
N ARG A 196 -12.04 14.45 6.81
CA ARG A 196 -11.45 15.77 6.89
C ARG A 196 -11.79 16.45 8.22
N LEU A 197 -13.06 16.37 8.64
CA LEU A 197 -13.52 16.88 9.93
C LEU A 197 -12.85 16.18 11.13
N GLN A 198 -12.56 14.87 11.03
CA GLN A 198 -11.78 14.19 12.07
C GLN A 198 -10.32 14.69 12.10
N GLY A 199 -9.73 14.94 10.94
CA GLY A 199 -8.40 15.54 10.83
C GLY A 199 -8.30 16.89 11.55
N MET A 200 -9.34 17.70 11.50
CA MET A 200 -9.41 18.98 12.20
C MET A 200 -9.45 18.84 13.74
N LYS A 201 -9.84 17.68 14.26
CA LYS A 201 -9.86 17.40 15.71
C LYS A 201 -8.51 16.89 16.23
N THR A 202 -7.52 16.69 15.36
CA THR A 202 -6.17 16.32 15.80
C THR A 202 -5.50 17.48 16.54
N PRO A 203 -4.48 17.22 17.37
CA PRO A 203 -3.75 18.31 18.06
C PRO A 203 -3.18 19.39 17.12
N LEU A 204 -2.90 19.05 15.86
CA LEU A 204 -2.43 20.00 14.84
C LEU A 204 -3.56 20.78 14.15
N GLY A 205 -4.84 20.49 14.47
CA GLY A 205 -6.00 21.13 13.85
C GLY A 205 -6.19 20.81 12.37
N ARG A 206 -5.53 19.79 11.83
CA ARG A 206 -5.59 19.41 10.42
C ARG A 206 -5.16 17.98 10.19
N SER A 207 -5.58 17.40 9.04
CA SER A 207 -4.98 16.17 8.51
C SER A 207 -3.49 16.39 8.16
N GLY A 208 -2.72 15.31 8.19
CA GLY A 208 -1.37 15.27 7.63
C GLY A 208 -1.40 15.45 6.11
N LYS A 209 -0.24 15.74 5.52
CA LYS A 209 -0.06 15.71 4.06
C LYS A 209 0.65 14.41 3.68
N PRO A 210 0.39 13.87 2.47
CA PRO A 210 1.13 12.75 1.93
C PRO A 210 2.63 13.01 1.83
#